data_7952098354d6fb3fc123967364c5c91b
#
_entry.id   7952098354d6fb3fc123967364c5c91b
#
_cell.length_a   1.000
_cell.length_b   1.000
_cell.length_c   1.000
_cell.angle_alpha   90.00
_cell.angle_beta   90.00
_cell.angle_gamma   90.00
#
_symmetry.space_group_name_H-M   'P 1'
#
loop_
_entity.id
_entity.type
_entity.pdbx_description
1 polymer ?
#
loop_
_entity_poly.entity_id
_entity_poly.type
_entity_poly.pdbx_seq_one_letter_code
_entity_poly.pdbx_strand_id
1 'polypeptide(L)'
;TAEESTPGLYKILDDVVANPLARIGGVGTVSVAGAPQREITIYCDPHKLEAYNIPIETIASVIGAENRNTPAGQIDVGSNTYSLRVQKEFASADEMKHLVVGVNNGRPVYLKDVATIKDGLEERSRETFNNGKKGGMIIVQKQSGANSVNISNKVMEMLPNLQKNLPSDVKIDVIVNTSDNIINTINSLVETIAITFFVVMLVVYLFLGRWRATFIIMLTIPISLLASLVYLFATGNSLNIISLSSLSIAIGMVVDDAIVVLENVTTHIERGSRPKSAAVYATNEVAISVIASTLTMLAVFLPLTMINGMAGVLFRQLGWIVSIIMIVSTIGALTLIPMLCSQMLRLNPHKGKFQQLILGPFHRFLDWLDGAYGRMLNWCARNRRKTIFMAFAFFLLVVIGGGALVKTEFFPASDNGRISITVELPMGTRQEITRDLALELVDKFMKKYPEIVTCNVSEGASSSSASAFEMMQSSGTHAMSFNINIGSVEDRERGLYEICDMMRNDLAEYPQIMTFQVIAGGQSGGMGGEATVDVELYGYDFNATDRAALMVEQGFRSIPGVKQVIVSRDEYTPEFQVDFDREK
;
A
#
# COMPACT_ATOMS: atom_id res chain seq x y z
N THR A 1 1.94 -21.72 10.20
CA THR A 1 2.93 -22.38 11.08
C THR A 1 2.67 -23.87 11.13
N ALA A 2 3.69 -24.70 11.06
CA ALA A 2 3.61 -26.15 11.12
C ALA A 2 4.80 -26.70 11.92
N GLU A 3 4.54 -27.65 12.82
CA GLU A 3 5.58 -28.31 13.63
C GLU A 3 5.87 -29.73 13.13
N GLU A 4 4.83 -30.51 12.83
CA GLU A 4 4.91 -31.92 12.43
C GLU A 4 4.84 -32.15 10.92
N SER A 5 4.09 -31.32 10.19
CA SER A 5 3.88 -31.45 8.73
C SER A 5 5.00 -30.83 7.88
N THR A 6 6.11 -30.39 8.49
CA THR A 6 7.19 -29.64 7.79
C THR A 6 7.69 -30.32 6.51
N PRO A 7 7.95 -31.64 6.45
CA PRO A 7 8.47 -32.27 5.23
C PRO A 7 7.55 -32.22 4.01
N GLY A 8 6.23 -32.14 4.24
CA GLY A 8 5.20 -32.03 3.18
C GLY A 8 4.54 -30.67 3.09
N LEU A 9 5.00 -29.70 3.88
CA LEU A 9 4.34 -28.42 4.06
C LEU A 9 4.15 -27.67 2.74
N TYR A 10 5.17 -27.59 1.88
CA TYR A 10 5.06 -26.93 0.59
C TYR A 10 3.90 -27.46 -0.24
N LYS A 11 3.81 -28.79 -0.40
CA LYS A 11 2.76 -29.43 -1.18
C LYS A 11 1.38 -29.22 -0.57
N ILE A 12 1.28 -29.27 0.75
CA ILE A 12 0.01 -28.99 1.46
C ILE A 12 -0.42 -27.55 1.21
N LEU A 13 0.50 -26.58 1.34
CA LEU A 13 0.19 -25.17 1.10
C LEU A 13 -0.16 -24.90 -0.36
N ASP A 14 0.52 -25.53 -1.30
CA ASP A 14 0.25 -25.36 -2.73
C ASP A 14 -1.09 -26.00 -3.13
N ASP A 15 -1.30 -27.28 -2.84
CA ASP A 15 -2.50 -28.02 -3.25
C ASP A 15 -3.78 -27.56 -2.53
N VAL A 16 -3.69 -27.36 -1.21
CA VAL A 16 -4.89 -27.10 -0.38
C VAL A 16 -5.21 -25.62 -0.26
N VAL A 17 -4.19 -24.73 -0.33
CA VAL A 17 -4.39 -23.29 -0.10
C VAL A 17 -4.13 -22.48 -1.36
N ALA A 18 -2.94 -22.57 -1.96
CA ALA A 18 -2.57 -21.68 -3.06
C ALA A 18 -3.41 -21.93 -4.32
N ASN A 19 -3.61 -23.19 -4.71
CA ASN A 19 -4.41 -23.55 -5.89
C ASN A 19 -5.89 -23.11 -5.81
N PRO A 20 -6.61 -23.30 -4.68
CA PRO A 20 -7.96 -22.74 -4.54
C PRO A 20 -7.99 -21.19 -4.57
N LEU A 21 -7.01 -20.51 -3.95
CA LEU A 21 -6.93 -19.05 -3.96
C LEU A 21 -6.64 -18.50 -5.36
N ALA A 22 -5.83 -19.19 -6.15
CA ALA A 22 -5.52 -18.81 -7.53
C ALA A 22 -6.75 -18.83 -8.46
N ARG A 23 -7.80 -19.58 -8.09
CA ARG A 23 -9.07 -19.63 -8.86
C ARG A 23 -10.01 -18.46 -8.60
N ILE A 24 -9.70 -17.62 -7.63
CA ILE A 24 -10.51 -16.42 -7.33
C ILE A 24 -10.35 -15.42 -8.49
N GLY A 25 -11.47 -15.01 -9.08
CA GLY A 25 -11.45 -14.02 -10.17
C GLY A 25 -10.78 -12.71 -9.75
N GLY A 26 -9.76 -12.29 -10.50
CA GLY A 26 -8.96 -11.10 -10.24
C GLY A 26 -7.63 -11.38 -9.53
N VAL A 27 -7.38 -12.60 -9.05
CA VAL A 27 -6.07 -13.05 -8.58
C VAL A 27 -5.17 -13.27 -9.79
N GLY A 28 -3.98 -12.72 -9.76
CA GLY A 28 -2.96 -12.87 -10.81
C GLY A 28 -2.08 -14.07 -10.57
N THR A 29 -1.41 -14.09 -9.44
CA THR A 29 -0.53 -15.19 -9.01
C THR A 29 -0.69 -15.47 -7.53
N VAL A 30 -0.52 -16.72 -7.16
CA VAL A 30 -0.36 -17.15 -5.76
C VAL A 30 0.95 -17.92 -5.69
N SER A 31 1.83 -17.50 -4.81
CA SER A 31 3.14 -18.15 -4.60
C SER A 31 3.29 -18.59 -3.15
N VAL A 32 3.93 -19.73 -2.95
CA VAL A 32 4.30 -20.26 -1.65
C VAL A 32 5.79 -20.04 -1.45
N ALA A 33 6.18 -19.38 -0.36
CA ALA A 33 7.54 -19.06 0.00
C ALA A 33 7.90 -19.60 1.40
N GLY A 34 9.17 -19.79 1.68
CA GLY A 34 9.67 -20.17 3.00
C GLY A 34 9.32 -21.58 3.46
N ALA A 35 8.80 -22.43 2.58
CA ALA A 35 8.61 -23.85 2.82
C ALA A 35 9.47 -24.63 1.83
N PRO A 36 10.39 -25.52 2.31
CA PRO A 36 11.29 -26.26 1.44
C PRO A 36 10.51 -27.20 0.52
N GLN A 37 10.86 -27.20 -0.77
CA GLN A 37 10.28 -28.11 -1.76
C GLN A 37 10.94 -29.48 -1.68
N ARG A 38 10.17 -30.52 -2.04
CA ARG A 38 10.75 -31.85 -2.23
C ARG A 38 11.61 -31.85 -3.47
N GLU A 39 12.84 -32.32 -3.33
CA GLU A 39 13.82 -32.38 -4.38
C GLU A 39 14.43 -33.80 -4.43
N ILE A 40 14.67 -34.30 -5.65
CA ILE A 40 15.43 -35.51 -5.87
C ILE A 40 16.83 -35.12 -6.33
N THR A 41 17.80 -35.24 -5.41
CA THR A 41 19.17 -34.89 -5.68
C THR A 41 19.95 -36.11 -6.14
N ILE A 42 20.70 -35.98 -7.23
CA ILE A 42 21.48 -37.06 -7.85
C ILE A 42 22.97 -36.71 -7.69
N TYR A 43 23.63 -37.39 -6.75
CA TYR A 43 25.06 -37.24 -6.50
C TYR A 43 25.84 -38.19 -7.42
N CYS A 44 26.42 -37.66 -8.49
CA CYS A 44 27.23 -38.39 -9.41
C CYS A 44 28.64 -38.62 -8.84
N ASP A 45 29.16 -39.83 -8.97
CA ASP A 45 30.53 -40.17 -8.58
C ASP A 45 31.49 -39.94 -9.77
N PRO A 46 32.39 -38.95 -9.70
CA PRO A 46 33.28 -38.60 -10.82
C PRO A 46 34.16 -39.78 -11.29
N HIS A 47 34.67 -40.60 -10.34
CA HIS A 47 35.53 -41.72 -10.69
C HIS A 47 34.75 -42.82 -11.44
N LYS A 48 33.51 -43.05 -11.07
CA LYS A 48 32.66 -44.03 -11.77
C LYS A 48 32.23 -43.50 -13.15
N LEU A 49 31.92 -42.20 -13.25
CA LEU A 49 31.62 -41.58 -14.53
C LEU A 49 32.77 -41.70 -15.53
N GLU A 50 34.00 -41.47 -15.06
CA GLU A 50 35.20 -41.60 -15.86
C GLU A 50 35.43 -43.08 -16.23
N ALA A 51 35.31 -44.02 -15.30
CA ALA A 51 35.48 -45.45 -15.55
C ALA A 51 34.50 -46.00 -16.61
N TYR A 52 33.28 -45.47 -16.66
CA TYR A 52 32.27 -45.83 -17.65
C TYR A 52 32.26 -44.92 -18.88
N ASN A 53 33.10 -43.87 -18.92
CA ASN A 53 33.20 -42.88 -19.98
C ASN A 53 31.82 -42.19 -20.30
N ILE A 54 31.10 -41.78 -19.23
CA ILE A 54 29.79 -41.14 -19.31
C ILE A 54 29.93 -39.68 -18.87
N PRO A 55 29.69 -38.69 -19.74
CA PRO A 55 29.62 -37.28 -19.37
C PRO A 55 28.41 -37.01 -18.46
N ILE A 56 28.55 -36.09 -17.49
CA ILE A 56 27.47 -35.74 -16.55
C ILE A 56 26.26 -35.14 -17.30
N GLU A 57 26.52 -34.42 -18.38
CA GLU A 57 25.48 -33.83 -19.24
C GLU A 57 24.58 -34.89 -19.89
N THR A 58 25.15 -36.08 -20.14
CA THR A 58 24.38 -37.22 -20.68
C THR A 58 23.34 -37.68 -19.65
N ILE A 59 23.70 -37.74 -18.36
CA ILE A 59 22.79 -38.12 -17.29
C ILE A 59 21.61 -37.09 -17.23
N ALA A 60 21.92 -35.81 -17.22
CA ALA A 60 20.89 -34.75 -17.21
C ALA A 60 19.97 -34.84 -18.43
N SER A 61 20.53 -35.07 -19.60
CA SER A 61 19.80 -35.20 -20.87
C SER A 61 18.87 -36.42 -20.88
N VAL A 62 19.36 -37.57 -20.40
CA VAL A 62 18.58 -38.82 -20.34
C VAL A 62 17.43 -38.70 -19.34
N ILE A 63 17.68 -38.13 -18.16
CA ILE A 63 16.64 -37.90 -17.16
C ILE A 63 15.55 -36.97 -17.72
N GLY A 64 15.94 -35.87 -18.36
CA GLY A 64 14.98 -34.91 -18.97
C GLY A 64 14.18 -35.52 -20.13
N ALA A 65 14.74 -36.47 -20.87
CA ALA A 65 14.07 -37.17 -21.96
C ALA A 65 13.09 -38.25 -21.45
N GLU A 66 13.44 -38.93 -20.37
CA GLU A 66 12.62 -40.02 -19.83
C GLU A 66 11.59 -39.58 -18.81
N ASN A 67 11.80 -38.46 -18.12
CA ASN A 67 10.87 -37.92 -17.12
C ASN A 67 9.84 -36.94 -17.73
N ARG A 68 9.08 -37.39 -18.72
CA ARG A 68 8.01 -36.59 -19.30
C ARG A 68 6.94 -37.43 -19.98
N ASN A 69 5.71 -36.97 -19.90
CA ASN A 69 4.60 -37.53 -20.65
C ASN A 69 4.62 -37.06 -22.11
N THR A 70 4.52 -38.00 -23.05
CA THR A 70 4.60 -37.69 -24.47
C THR A 70 3.33 -38.15 -25.17
N PRO A 71 2.63 -37.31 -25.98
CA PRO A 71 1.55 -37.75 -26.82
C PRO A 71 2.11 -38.70 -27.90
N ALA A 72 1.50 -39.88 -28.04
CA ALA A 72 1.94 -40.92 -28.99
C ALA A 72 1.01 -41.09 -30.18
N GLY A 73 0.09 -40.14 -30.41
CA GLY A 73 -0.86 -40.16 -31.52
C GLY A 73 -2.26 -40.59 -31.13
N GLN A 74 -2.96 -41.24 -32.05
CA GLN A 74 -4.34 -41.67 -31.86
C GLN A 74 -4.51 -43.10 -32.34
N ILE A 75 -5.43 -43.82 -31.72
CA ILE A 75 -5.80 -45.18 -32.11
C ILE A 75 -7.32 -45.27 -32.24
N ASP A 76 -7.78 -45.85 -33.34
CA ASP A 76 -9.20 -46.06 -33.59
C ASP A 76 -9.62 -47.45 -33.09
N VAL A 77 -10.62 -47.45 -32.18
CA VAL A 77 -11.18 -48.69 -31.63
C VAL A 77 -12.70 -48.66 -31.81
N GLY A 78 -13.21 -49.46 -32.76
CA GLY A 78 -14.60 -49.47 -33.10
C GLY A 78 -15.05 -48.16 -33.77
N SER A 79 -15.99 -47.46 -33.17
CA SER A 79 -16.50 -46.17 -33.66
C SER A 79 -15.82 -44.96 -32.98
N ASN A 80 -14.85 -45.17 -32.10
CA ASN A 80 -14.22 -44.11 -31.30
C ASN A 80 -12.72 -44.00 -31.57
N THR A 81 -12.22 -42.77 -31.64
CA THR A 81 -10.81 -42.45 -31.72
C THR A 81 -10.30 -42.09 -30.33
N TYR A 82 -9.29 -42.78 -29.85
CA TYR A 82 -8.66 -42.55 -28.53
C TYR A 82 -7.30 -41.92 -28.71
N SER A 83 -7.00 -40.90 -27.94
CA SER A 83 -5.66 -40.32 -27.82
C SER A 83 -4.74 -41.26 -27.03
N LEU A 84 -3.60 -41.60 -27.59
CA LEU A 84 -2.58 -42.40 -26.94
C LEU A 84 -1.55 -41.46 -26.27
N ARG A 85 -1.32 -41.64 -24.98
CA ARG A 85 -0.30 -40.93 -24.22
C ARG A 85 0.63 -41.93 -23.52
N VAL A 86 1.91 -41.76 -23.72
CA VAL A 86 2.93 -42.53 -23.02
C VAL A 86 3.28 -41.77 -21.76
N GLN A 87 3.02 -42.40 -20.60
CA GLN A 87 3.39 -41.87 -19.28
C GLN A 87 4.77 -42.37 -18.94
N LYS A 88 5.75 -41.47 -18.81
CA LYS A 88 7.14 -41.76 -18.47
C LYS A 88 7.65 -40.99 -17.25
N GLU A 89 6.79 -40.23 -16.61
CA GLU A 89 7.17 -39.54 -15.37
C GLU A 89 7.43 -40.57 -14.27
N PHE A 90 8.55 -40.42 -13.57
CA PHE A 90 8.91 -41.32 -12.47
C PHE A 90 7.96 -41.10 -11.28
N ALA A 91 7.39 -42.18 -10.77
CA ALA A 91 6.54 -42.13 -9.58
C ALA A 91 7.35 -42.09 -8.28
N SER A 92 8.60 -42.56 -8.30
CA SER A 92 9.48 -42.61 -7.12
C SER A 92 10.96 -42.48 -7.51
N ALA A 93 11.78 -42.05 -6.56
CA ALA A 93 13.25 -42.02 -6.70
C ALA A 93 13.87 -43.41 -6.95
N ASP A 94 13.19 -44.47 -6.51
CA ASP A 94 13.67 -45.85 -6.72
C ASP A 94 13.55 -46.28 -8.19
N GLU A 95 12.55 -45.82 -8.92
CA GLU A 95 12.42 -46.09 -10.37
C GLU A 95 13.60 -45.51 -11.14
N MET A 96 14.08 -44.31 -10.74
CA MET A 96 15.23 -43.66 -11.39
C MET A 96 16.51 -44.46 -11.27
N LYS A 97 16.67 -45.30 -10.25
CA LYS A 97 17.86 -46.14 -10.07
C LYS A 97 18.10 -47.10 -11.22
N HIS A 98 17.04 -47.50 -11.92
CA HIS A 98 17.07 -48.44 -13.04
C HIS A 98 17.16 -47.77 -14.41
N LEU A 99 17.28 -46.45 -14.44
CA LEU A 99 17.42 -45.69 -15.69
C LEU A 99 18.77 -46.02 -16.34
N VAL A 100 18.76 -46.37 -17.63
CA VAL A 100 19.97 -46.63 -18.40
C VAL A 100 20.57 -45.30 -18.86
N VAL A 101 21.74 -44.94 -18.34
CA VAL A 101 22.43 -43.68 -18.62
C VAL A 101 23.57 -43.82 -19.64
N GLY A 102 23.92 -45.06 -20.00
CA GLY A 102 24.95 -45.33 -21.00
C GLY A 102 25.11 -46.83 -21.29
N VAL A 103 26.00 -47.15 -22.24
CA VAL A 103 26.35 -48.53 -22.57
C VAL A 103 27.89 -48.64 -22.57
N ASN A 104 28.44 -49.57 -21.76
CA ASN A 104 29.85 -49.83 -21.75
C ASN A 104 30.13 -51.30 -22.13
N ASN A 105 30.91 -51.51 -23.15
CA ASN A 105 31.23 -52.85 -23.69
C ASN A 105 29.98 -53.72 -23.99
N GLY A 106 28.91 -53.12 -24.51
CA GLY A 106 27.66 -53.81 -24.84
C GLY A 106 26.75 -54.09 -23.62
N ARG A 107 27.10 -53.64 -22.44
CA ARG A 107 26.29 -53.78 -21.23
C ARG A 107 25.68 -52.45 -20.84
N PRO A 108 24.37 -52.38 -20.49
CA PRO A 108 23.74 -51.18 -20.00
C PRO A 108 24.34 -50.75 -18.66
N VAL A 109 24.63 -49.45 -18.51
CA VAL A 109 25.03 -48.82 -17.26
C VAL A 109 23.84 -48.11 -16.68
N TYR A 110 23.47 -48.46 -15.45
CA TYR A 110 22.30 -47.87 -14.78
C TYR A 110 22.73 -46.66 -13.94
N LEU A 111 21.79 -45.75 -13.69
CA LEU A 111 22.04 -44.55 -12.89
C LEU A 111 22.57 -44.89 -11.48
N LYS A 112 22.08 -45.96 -10.84
CA LYS A 112 22.59 -46.47 -9.53
C LYS A 112 24.05 -46.86 -9.55
N ASP A 113 24.61 -47.22 -10.73
CA ASP A 113 26.01 -47.70 -10.85
C ASP A 113 26.98 -46.51 -10.79
N VAL A 114 26.53 -45.30 -11.20
CA VAL A 114 27.34 -44.08 -11.33
C VAL A 114 26.93 -42.96 -10.40
N ALA A 115 25.77 -43.06 -9.75
CA ALA A 115 25.23 -41.99 -8.89
C ALA A 115 24.50 -42.56 -7.66
N THR A 116 24.43 -41.76 -6.61
CA THR A 116 23.55 -41.95 -5.45
C THR A 116 22.37 -41.00 -5.53
N ILE A 117 21.17 -41.57 -5.42
CA ILE A 117 19.93 -40.81 -5.50
C ILE A 117 19.39 -40.58 -4.09
N LYS A 118 19.19 -39.33 -3.71
CA LYS A 118 18.62 -38.91 -2.44
C LYS A 118 17.29 -38.22 -2.68
N ASP A 119 16.22 -38.75 -2.11
CA ASP A 119 14.91 -38.09 -2.04
C ASP A 119 14.87 -37.31 -0.74
N GLY A 120 14.74 -36.02 -0.83
CA GLY A 120 14.82 -35.14 0.32
C GLY A 120 14.13 -33.79 0.10
N LEU A 121 14.46 -32.85 0.94
CA LEU A 121 14.04 -31.45 0.79
C LEU A 121 15.23 -30.66 0.23
N GLU A 122 14.93 -29.57 -0.46
CA GLU A 122 15.89 -28.58 -0.94
C GLU A 122 16.84 -28.14 0.19
N GLU A 123 18.15 -28.27 0.00
CA GLU A 123 19.15 -28.05 1.06
C GLU A 123 19.39 -26.57 1.37
N ARG A 124 19.11 -25.66 0.42
CA ARG A 124 19.33 -24.23 0.56
C ARG A 124 18.05 -23.48 0.18
N SER A 125 17.01 -23.64 0.97
CA SER A 125 15.76 -22.93 0.79
C SER A 125 15.65 -21.78 1.78
N ARG A 126 14.85 -20.77 1.39
CA ARG A 126 14.45 -19.71 2.30
C ARG A 126 13.57 -20.31 3.39
N GLU A 127 13.89 -20.04 4.64
CA GLU A 127 13.07 -20.39 5.78
C GLU A 127 12.29 -19.15 6.28
N THR A 128 11.06 -19.36 6.73
CA THR A 128 10.21 -18.29 7.25
C THR A 128 9.69 -18.68 8.64
N PHE A 129 9.76 -17.73 9.57
CA PHE A 129 9.25 -17.88 10.92
C PHE A 129 8.25 -16.78 11.22
N ASN A 130 7.13 -17.15 11.80
CA ASN A 130 6.12 -16.19 12.28
C ASN A 130 6.05 -16.28 13.80
N ASN A 131 6.32 -15.17 14.49
CA ASN A 131 6.41 -15.11 15.95
C ASN A 131 7.29 -16.22 16.54
N GLY A 132 8.43 -16.52 15.88
CA GLY A 132 9.39 -17.56 16.29
C GLY A 132 9.00 -18.99 15.91
N LYS A 133 7.84 -19.23 15.28
CA LYS A 133 7.41 -20.55 14.82
C LYS A 133 7.66 -20.74 13.34
N LYS A 134 8.25 -21.89 12.97
CA LYS A 134 8.53 -22.23 11.57
C LYS A 134 7.23 -22.34 10.76
N GLY A 135 7.26 -21.89 9.51
CA GLY A 135 6.09 -21.94 8.62
C GLY A 135 6.46 -21.62 7.18
N GLY A 136 5.44 -21.52 6.33
CA GLY A 136 5.54 -20.98 4.97
C GLY A 136 4.69 -19.72 4.85
N MET A 137 5.01 -18.90 3.88
CA MET A 137 4.28 -17.68 3.54
C MET A 137 3.57 -17.87 2.20
N ILE A 138 2.28 -17.52 2.13
CA ILE A 138 1.52 -17.51 0.89
C ILE A 138 1.28 -16.08 0.49
N ILE A 139 1.71 -15.73 -0.72
CA ILE A 139 1.60 -14.39 -1.28
C ILE A 139 0.57 -14.41 -2.39
N VAL A 140 -0.53 -13.68 -2.18
CA VAL A 140 -1.60 -13.52 -3.17
C VAL A 140 -1.44 -12.17 -3.86
N GLN A 141 -1.15 -12.18 -5.15
CA GLN A 141 -1.02 -10.98 -5.98
C GLN A 141 -2.24 -10.81 -6.87
N LYS A 142 -2.78 -9.60 -6.93
CA LYS A 142 -3.91 -9.30 -7.82
C LYS A 142 -3.47 -9.06 -9.26
N GLN A 143 -4.37 -9.27 -10.21
CA GLN A 143 -4.19 -8.82 -11.59
C GLN A 143 -4.19 -7.28 -11.65
N SER A 144 -3.47 -6.73 -12.64
CA SER A 144 -3.52 -5.29 -12.91
C SER A 144 -4.96 -4.85 -13.18
N GLY A 145 -5.38 -3.75 -12.55
CA GLY A 145 -6.75 -3.22 -12.66
C GLY A 145 -7.81 -3.95 -11.83
N ALA A 146 -7.51 -5.10 -11.20
CA ALA A 146 -8.47 -5.80 -10.35
C ALA A 146 -8.70 -5.08 -9.01
N ASN A 147 -9.91 -5.23 -8.46
CA ASN A 147 -10.29 -4.63 -7.19
C ASN A 147 -9.72 -5.41 -5.99
N SER A 148 -8.78 -4.81 -5.27
CA SER A 148 -8.07 -5.42 -4.15
C SER A 148 -9.02 -5.80 -2.99
N VAL A 149 -10.00 -4.95 -2.68
CA VAL A 149 -10.95 -5.17 -1.58
C VAL A 149 -11.83 -6.38 -1.85
N ASN A 150 -12.34 -6.51 -3.08
CA ASN A 150 -13.18 -7.67 -3.46
C ASN A 150 -12.39 -8.98 -3.40
N ILE A 151 -11.13 -8.96 -3.84
CA ILE A 151 -10.25 -10.14 -3.77
C ILE A 151 -9.98 -10.49 -2.31
N SER A 152 -9.56 -9.52 -1.50
CA SER A 152 -9.30 -9.71 -0.08
C SER A 152 -10.50 -10.30 0.65
N ASN A 153 -11.70 -9.74 0.44
CA ASN A 153 -12.92 -10.24 1.08
C ASN A 153 -13.20 -11.71 0.70
N LYS A 154 -13.04 -12.08 -0.57
CA LYS A 154 -13.21 -13.47 -1.02
C LYS A 154 -12.15 -14.40 -0.43
N VAL A 155 -10.89 -13.94 -0.35
CA VAL A 155 -9.81 -14.70 0.31
C VAL A 155 -10.16 -14.94 1.77
N MET A 156 -10.52 -13.88 2.51
CA MET A 156 -10.88 -13.96 3.93
C MET A 156 -12.09 -14.86 4.19
N GLU A 157 -13.09 -14.85 3.29
CA GLU A 157 -14.26 -15.74 3.37
C GLU A 157 -13.87 -17.21 3.14
N MET A 158 -12.87 -17.48 2.30
CA MET A 158 -12.41 -18.84 2.02
C MET A 158 -11.49 -19.40 3.11
N LEU A 159 -10.71 -18.57 3.82
CA LEU A 159 -9.73 -19.02 4.81
C LEU A 159 -10.26 -19.98 5.87
N PRO A 160 -11.45 -19.76 6.49
CA PRO A 160 -12.00 -20.70 7.49
C PRO A 160 -12.30 -22.09 6.91
N ASN A 161 -12.67 -22.15 5.64
CA ASN A 161 -12.93 -23.43 4.96
C ASN A 161 -11.63 -24.13 4.57
N LEU A 162 -10.63 -23.38 4.13
CA LEU A 162 -9.28 -23.90 3.84
C LEU A 162 -8.63 -24.44 5.12
N GLN A 163 -8.76 -23.72 6.24
CA GLN A 163 -8.22 -24.15 7.53
C GLN A 163 -8.78 -25.51 7.98
N LYS A 164 -10.05 -25.82 7.69
CA LYS A 164 -10.66 -27.12 8.03
C LYS A 164 -10.07 -28.29 7.24
N ASN A 165 -9.53 -28.03 6.06
CA ASN A 165 -8.95 -29.05 5.18
C ASN A 165 -7.44 -29.27 5.45
N LEU A 166 -6.86 -28.49 6.34
CA LEU A 166 -5.45 -28.60 6.71
C LEU A 166 -5.27 -29.57 7.89
N PRO A 167 -4.08 -30.18 8.02
CA PRO A 167 -3.70 -30.92 9.23
C PRO A 167 -3.87 -30.04 10.48
N SER A 168 -4.12 -30.66 11.63
CA SER A 168 -4.42 -29.97 12.88
C SER A 168 -3.27 -29.10 13.42
N ASP A 169 -2.04 -29.42 13.03
CA ASP A 169 -0.81 -28.71 13.37
C ASP A 169 -0.53 -27.49 12.46
N VAL A 170 -1.20 -27.40 11.30
CA VAL A 170 -1.04 -26.30 10.36
C VAL A 170 -2.09 -25.22 10.60
N LYS A 171 -1.65 -24.00 10.94
CA LYS A 171 -2.49 -22.84 11.14
C LYS A 171 -2.19 -21.76 10.11
N ILE A 172 -3.23 -21.13 9.58
CA ILE A 172 -3.14 -19.98 8.68
C ILE A 172 -3.41 -18.70 9.48
N ASP A 173 -2.46 -17.77 9.45
CA ASP A 173 -2.61 -16.44 10.01
C ASP A 173 -2.40 -15.40 8.89
N VAL A 174 -3.16 -14.33 8.92
CA VAL A 174 -3.01 -13.23 7.97
C VAL A 174 -1.95 -12.26 8.48
N ILE A 175 -0.80 -12.21 7.83
CA ILE A 175 0.32 -11.35 8.22
C ILE A 175 0.08 -9.91 7.76
N VAL A 176 -0.33 -9.75 6.49
CA VAL A 176 -0.56 -8.46 5.87
C VAL A 176 -1.78 -8.53 4.96
N ASN A 177 -2.77 -7.69 5.23
CA ASN A 177 -3.85 -7.40 4.32
C ASN A 177 -3.77 -5.92 3.89
N THR A 178 -3.32 -5.68 2.66
CA THR A 178 -3.24 -4.31 2.14
C THR A 178 -4.60 -3.64 1.97
N SER A 179 -5.67 -4.43 1.88
CA SER A 179 -7.04 -3.93 1.71
C SER A 179 -7.62 -3.38 3.00
N ASP A 180 -7.14 -3.79 4.18
CA ASP A 180 -7.63 -3.25 5.46
C ASP A 180 -7.34 -1.74 5.57
N ASN A 181 -6.17 -1.29 5.13
CA ASN A 181 -5.85 0.14 5.09
C ASN A 181 -6.79 0.89 4.15
N ILE A 182 -7.15 0.29 3.01
CA ILE A 182 -8.10 0.88 2.05
C ILE A 182 -9.49 0.96 2.69
N ILE A 183 -9.96 -0.12 3.29
CA ILE A 183 -11.28 -0.20 3.94
C ILE A 183 -11.36 0.79 5.10
N ASN A 184 -10.36 0.81 5.97
CA ASN A 184 -10.32 1.72 7.12
C ASN A 184 -10.31 3.19 6.65
N THR A 185 -9.53 3.51 5.63
CA THR A 185 -9.51 4.86 5.06
C THR A 185 -10.86 5.23 4.43
N ILE A 186 -11.49 4.31 3.69
CA ILE A 186 -12.82 4.54 3.11
C ILE A 186 -13.85 4.77 4.22
N ASN A 187 -13.87 3.94 5.26
CA ASN A 187 -14.78 4.09 6.39
C ASN A 187 -14.58 5.43 7.10
N SER A 188 -13.34 5.81 7.41
CA SER A 188 -13.02 7.09 8.03
C SER A 188 -13.44 8.30 7.16
N LEU A 189 -13.29 8.18 5.83
CA LEU A 189 -13.74 9.23 4.90
C LEU A 189 -15.26 9.32 4.81
N VAL A 190 -15.96 8.18 4.80
CA VAL A 190 -17.44 8.15 4.84
C VAL A 190 -17.95 8.74 6.14
N GLU A 191 -17.34 8.41 7.27
CA GLU A 191 -17.63 9.01 8.57
C GLU A 191 -17.37 10.53 8.55
N THR A 192 -16.24 10.96 8.01
CA THR A 192 -15.91 12.39 7.83
C THR A 192 -16.94 13.11 6.98
N ILE A 193 -17.40 12.50 5.88
CA ILE A 193 -18.47 13.06 5.03
C ILE A 193 -19.76 13.22 5.84
N ALA A 194 -20.14 12.21 6.63
CA ALA A 194 -21.33 12.25 7.46
C ALA A 194 -21.22 13.35 8.54
N ILE A 195 -20.09 13.41 9.26
CA ILE A 195 -19.82 14.44 10.28
C ILE A 195 -19.85 15.82 9.63
N THR A 196 -19.19 16.02 8.50
CA THR A 196 -19.17 17.29 7.77
C THR A 196 -20.57 17.71 7.37
N PHE A 197 -21.39 16.79 6.87
CA PHE A 197 -22.79 17.04 6.53
C PHE A 197 -23.58 17.56 7.74
N PHE A 198 -23.46 16.89 8.90
CA PHE A 198 -24.16 17.33 10.12
C PHE A 198 -23.63 18.64 10.69
N VAL A 199 -22.31 18.86 10.66
CA VAL A 199 -21.71 20.12 11.11
C VAL A 199 -22.15 21.28 10.23
N VAL A 200 -22.11 21.11 8.90
CA VAL A 200 -22.60 22.13 7.95
C VAL A 200 -24.09 22.41 8.20
N MET A 201 -24.91 21.38 8.38
CA MET A 201 -26.32 21.53 8.72
C MET A 201 -26.52 22.36 9.99
N LEU A 202 -25.75 22.06 11.04
CA LEU A 202 -25.81 22.78 12.31
C LEU A 202 -25.42 24.26 12.12
N VAL A 203 -24.30 24.52 11.44
CA VAL A 203 -23.81 25.88 11.18
C VAL A 203 -24.83 26.66 10.37
N VAL A 204 -25.29 26.11 9.25
CA VAL A 204 -26.32 26.77 8.41
C VAL A 204 -27.60 27.05 9.22
N TYR A 205 -28.02 26.12 10.08
CA TYR A 205 -29.17 26.31 10.94
C TYR A 205 -28.96 27.42 11.97
N LEU A 206 -27.79 27.49 12.58
CA LEU A 206 -27.45 28.54 13.55
C LEU A 206 -27.47 29.95 12.91
N PHE A 207 -26.94 30.08 11.69
CA PHE A 207 -26.88 31.37 11.00
C PHE A 207 -28.23 31.79 10.43
N LEU A 208 -28.93 30.87 9.75
CA LEU A 208 -30.22 31.21 9.11
C LEU A 208 -31.40 31.21 10.08
N GLY A 209 -31.31 30.45 11.18
CA GLY A 209 -32.38 30.35 12.18
C GLY A 209 -33.67 29.75 11.66
N ARG A 210 -33.70 29.09 10.50
CA ARG A 210 -34.91 28.60 9.82
C ARG A 210 -34.69 27.17 9.31
N TRP A 211 -35.38 26.21 9.88
CA TRP A 211 -35.26 24.81 9.50
C TRP A 211 -35.55 24.54 8.02
N ARG A 212 -36.55 25.21 7.46
CA ARG A 212 -36.89 25.04 6.03
C ARG A 212 -35.79 25.53 5.11
N ALA A 213 -35.16 26.64 5.44
CA ALA A 213 -34.03 27.18 4.69
C ALA A 213 -32.83 26.25 4.74
N THR A 214 -32.50 25.73 5.94
CA THR A 214 -31.47 24.75 6.14
C THR A 214 -31.72 23.49 5.31
N PHE A 215 -32.96 22.97 5.33
CA PHE A 215 -33.31 21.77 4.57
C PHE A 215 -33.14 21.97 3.05
N ILE A 216 -33.49 23.14 2.52
CA ILE A 216 -33.30 23.46 1.09
C ILE A 216 -31.83 23.38 0.70
N ILE A 217 -30.93 23.99 1.49
CA ILE A 217 -29.49 23.94 1.25
C ILE A 217 -28.97 22.50 1.38
N MET A 218 -29.37 21.79 2.42
CA MET A 218 -28.88 20.41 2.67
C MET A 218 -29.25 19.44 1.54
N LEU A 219 -30.32 19.72 0.79
CA LEU A 219 -30.72 18.88 -0.34
C LEU A 219 -29.78 19.01 -1.55
N THR A 220 -29.06 20.12 -1.68
CA THR A 220 -28.11 20.34 -2.79
C THR A 220 -26.86 19.46 -2.65
N ILE A 221 -26.43 19.15 -1.42
CA ILE A 221 -25.24 18.32 -1.16
C ILE A 221 -25.39 16.94 -1.77
N PRO A 222 -26.40 16.11 -1.42
CA PRO A 222 -26.51 14.77 -1.98
C PRO A 222 -26.69 14.76 -3.50
N ILE A 223 -27.38 15.76 -4.07
CA ILE A 223 -27.56 15.85 -5.52
C ILE A 223 -26.22 16.10 -6.22
N SER A 224 -25.40 17.01 -5.71
CA SER A 224 -24.08 17.30 -6.26
C SER A 224 -23.12 16.12 -6.09
N LEU A 225 -23.17 15.42 -4.94
CA LEU A 225 -22.39 14.20 -4.71
C LEU A 225 -22.79 13.07 -5.65
N LEU A 226 -24.10 12.84 -5.85
CA LEU A 226 -24.58 11.82 -6.80
C LEU A 226 -24.09 12.09 -8.22
N ALA A 227 -24.07 13.35 -8.65
CA ALA A 227 -23.55 13.70 -9.97
C ALA A 227 -22.06 13.31 -10.14
N SER A 228 -21.25 13.48 -9.09
CA SER A 228 -19.84 13.04 -9.12
C SER A 228 -19.70 11.53 -9.16
N LEU A 229 -20.57 10.78 -8.47
CA LEU A 229 -20.58 9.30 -8.55
C LEU A 229 -20.98 8.83 -9.96
N VAL A 230 -21.94 9.49 -10.61
CA VAL A 230 -22.31 9.23 -12.01
C VAL A 230 -21.12 9.50 -12.92
N TYR A 231 -20.36 10.57 -12.69
CA TYR A 231 -19.15 10.87 -13.44
C TYR A 231 -18.09 9.78 -13.26
N LEU A 232 -17.80 9.36 -12.01
CA LEU A 232 -16.83 8.30 -11.74
C LEU A 232 -17.22 6.99 -12.46
N PHE A 233 -18.50 6.64 -12.43
CA PHE A 233 -19.02 5.48 -13.13
C PHE A 233 -18.86 5.60 -14.65
N ALA A 234 -19.21 6.75 -15.23
CA ALA A 234 -19.15 6.99 -16.68
C ALA A 234 -17.71 6.98 -17.23
N THR A 235 -16.73 7.40 -16.43
CA THR A 235 -15.31 7.43 -16.79
C THR A 235 -14.55 6.16 -16.44
N GLY A 236 -15.20 5.17 -15.78
CA GLY A 236 -14.56 3.94 -15.34
C GLY A 236 -13.56 4.13 -14.18
N ASN A 237 -13.59 5.27 -13.52
CA ASN A 237 -12.75 5.54 -12.36
C ASN A 237 -13.30 4.83 -11.11
N SER A 238 -12.39 4.35 -10.25
CA SER A 238 -12.74 3.71 -8.99
C SER A 238 -12.91 4.72 -7.86
N LEU A 239 -13.75 4.36 -6.88
CA LEU A 239 -13.73 5.02 -5.58
C LEU A 239 -12.42 4.69 -4.87
N ASN A 240 -11.65 5.71 -4.54
CA ASN A 240 -10.37 5.61 -3.86
C ASN A 240 -10.21 6.77 -2.86
N ILE A 241 -9.09 6.79 -2.14
CA ILE A 241 -8.78 7.82 -1.13
C ILE A 241 -8.90 9.24 -1.73
N ILE A 242 -8.42 9.45 -2.94
CA ILE A 242 -8.40 10.77 -3.59
C ILE A 242 -9.81 11.20 -3.98
N SER A 243 -10.59 10.29 -4.57
CA SER A 243 -11.98 10.60 -4.96
C SER A 243 -12.85 10.93 -3.75
N LEU A 244 -12.72 10.17 -2.64
CA LEU A 244 -13.47 10.42 -1.41
C LEU A 244 -13.02 11.70 -0.70
N SER A 245 -11.71 11.97 -0.68
CA SER A 245 -11.19 13.24 -0.16
C SER A 245 -11.70 14.43 -0.99
N SER A 246 -11.76 14.28 -2.31
CA SER A 246 -12.31 15.30 -3.20
C SER A 246 -13.80 15.57 -2.92
N LEU A 247 -14.58 14.51 -2.66
CA LEU A 247 -15.97 14.61 -2.25
C LEU A 247 -16.12 15.38 -0.92
N SER A 248 -15.29 15.05 0.07
CA SER A 248 -15.30 15.71 1.37
C SER A 248 -15.00 17.21 1.26
N ILE A 249 -13.97 17.58 0.47
CA ILE A 249 -13.61 18.98 0.22
C ILE A 249 -14.76 19.71 -0.50
N ALA A 250 -15.37 19.07 -1.48
CA ALA A 250 -16.42 19.67 -2.29
C ALA A 250 -17.70 19.97 -1.50
N ILE A 251 -18.02 19.21 -0.44
CA ILE A 251 -19.21 19.44 0.40
C ILE A 251 -19.25 20.88 0.93
N GLY A 252 -18.12 21.39 1.43
CA GLY A 252 -18.03 22.77 1.91
C GLY A 252 -18.30 23.79 0.82
N MET A 253 -17.75 23.59 -0.37
CA MET A 253 -17.89 24.53 -1.49
C MET A 253 -19.27 24.53 -2.13
N VAL A 254 -19.94 23.35 -2.16
CA VAL A 254 -21.31 23.22 -2.71
C VAL A 254 -22.32 24.09 -1.98
N VAL A 255 -22.13 24.25 -0.68
CA VAL A 255 -23.07 24.99 0.18
C VAL A 255 -22.99 26.51 -0.04
N ASP A 256 -21.83 27.02 -0.43
CA ASP A 256 -21.61 28.47 -0.56
C ASP A 256 -22.49 29.10 -1.62
N ASP A 257 -22.57 28.56 -2.83
CA ASP A 257 -23.45 29.02 -3.90
C ASP A 257 -24.93 28.97 -3.47
N ALA A 258 -25.29 27.89 -2.77
CA ALA A 258 -26.63 27.65 -2.24
C ALA A 258 -27.03 28.71 -1.19
N ILE A 259 -26.13 29.08 -0.29
CA ILE A 259 -26.35 30.09 0.76
C ILE A 259 -26.60 31.45 0.13
N VAL A 260 -25.75 31.87 -0.82
CA VAL A 260 -25.87 33.19 -1.46
C VAL A 260 -27.25 33.39 -2.12
N VAL A 261 -27.70 32.39 -2.90
CA VAL A 261 -29.00 32.45 -3.56
C VAL A 261 -30.14 32.46 -2.54
N LEU A 262 -30.10 31.55 -1.55
CA LEU A 262 -31.15 31.43 -0.55
C LEU A 262 -31.26 32.68 0.33
N GLU A 263 -30.12 33.26 0.74
CA GLU A 263 -30.06 34.46 1.56
C GLU A 263 -30.70 35.66 0.81
N ASN A 264 -30.36 35.85 -0.47
CA ASN A 264 -30.94 36.93 -1.27
C ASN A 264 -32.45 36.73 -1.46
N VAL A 265 -32.91 35.52 -1.75
CA VAL A 265 -34.34 35.19 -1.83
C VAL A 265 -35.05 35.47 -0.51
N THR A 266 -34.43 35.09 0.61
CA THR A 266 -34.96 35.31 1.95
C THR A 266 -35.10 36.83 2.25
N THR A 267 -34.09 37.62 1.91
CA THR A 267 -34.08 39.07 2.09
C THR A 267 -35.21 39.75 1.28
N HIS A 268 -35.46 39.31 0.05
CA HIS A 268 -36.56 39.80 -0.76
C HIS A 268 -37.94 39.44 -0.17
N ILE A 269 -38.10 38.24 0.39
CA ILE A 269 -39.33 37.82 1.08
C ILE A 269 -39.54 38.65 2.35
N GLU A 270 -38.49 38.93 3.12
CA GLU A 270 -38.57 39.79 4.33
C GLU A 270 -38.93 41.23 4.02
N ARG A 271 -38.54 41.73 2.84
CA ARG A 271 -38.96 43.04 2.32
C ARG A 271 -40.40 43.08 1.79
N GLY A 272 -41.14 41.95 1.91
CA GLY A 272 -42.55 41.87 1.57
C GLY A 272 -42.87 41.34 0.17
N SER A 273 -41.90 40.86 -0.57
CA SER A 273 -42.14 40.26 -1.89
C SER A 273 -42.80 38.88 -1.75
N ARG A 274 -43.67 38.52 -2.69
CA ARG A 274 -44.27 37.17 -2.74
C ARG A 274 -43.17 36.14 -3.03
N PRO A 275 -43.17 34.92 -2.38
CA PRO A 275 -42.11 33.93 -2.51
C PRO A 275 -41.77 33.57 -3.96
N LYS A 276 -42.76 33.43 -4.85
CA LYS A 276 -42.54 33.15 -6.28
C LYS A 276 -41.80 34.28 -7.01
N SER A 277 -42.21 35.52 -6.79
CA SER A 277 -41.57 36.69 -7.40
C SER A 277 -40.18 36.92 -6.80
N ALA A 278 -40.04 36.79 -5.48
CA ALA A 278 -38.76 36.88 -4.78
C ALA A 278 -37.74 35.87 -5.31
N ALA A 279 -38.15 34.60 -5.49
CA ALA A 279 -37.27 33.55 -6.02
C ALA A 279 -36.70 33.91 -7.41
N VAL A 280 -37.50 34.46 -8.31
CA VAL A 280 -37.05 34.83 -9.66
C VAL A 280 -36.16 36.06 -9.64
N TYR A 281 -36.58 37.13 -9.01
CA TYR A 281 -35.85 38.42 -9.03
C TYR A 281 -34.55 38.34 -8.23
N ALA A 282 -34.58 37.78 -7.03
CA ALA A 282 -33.41 37.65 -6.19
C ALA A 282 -32.35 36.72 -6.81
N THR A 283 -32.76 35.60 -7.43
CA THR A 283 -31.82 34.71 -8.10
C THR A 283 -31.16 35.38 -9.30
N ASN A 284 -31.95 36.13 -10.11
CA ASN A 284 -31.40 36.84 -11.27
C ASN A 284 -30.37 37.91 -10.86
N GLU A 285 -30.60 38.58 -9.72
CA GLU A 285 -29.70 39.60 -9.17
C GLU A 285 -28.31 39.01 -8.82
N VAL A 286 -28.25 37.81 -8.26
CA VAL A 286 -26.99 37.16 -7.82
C VAL A 286 -26.43 36.17 -8.82
N ALA A 287 -27.14 35.79 -9.87
CA ALA A 287 -26.77 34.76 -10.82
C ALA A 287 -25.37 34.97 -11.42
N ILE A 288 -25.09 36.21 -11.87
CA ILE A 288 -23.79 36.55 -12.46
C ILE A 288 -22.67 36.40 -11.43
N SER A 289 -22.90 36.78 -10.17
CA SER A 289 -21.91 36.65 -9.10
C SER A 289 -21.63 35.20 -8.76
N VAL A 290 -22.67 34.35 -8.70
CA VAL A 290 -22.54 32.90 -8.44
C VAL A 290 -21.79 32.21 -9.60
N ILE A 291 -22.14 32.53 -10.86
CA ILE A 291 -21.41 31.98 -12.02
C ILE A 291 -19.96 32.45 -12.01
N ALA A 292 -19.67 33.71 -11.72
CA ALA A 292 -18.32 34.23 -11.66
C ALA A 292 -17.49 33.55 -10.54
N SER A 293 -18.09 33.31 -9.37
CA SER A 293 -17.47 32.53 -8.27
C SER A 293 -17.11 31.14 -8.72
N THR A 294 -18.02 30.40 -9.34
CA THR A 294 -17.78 29.06 -9.85
C THR A 294 -16.69 29.03 -10.94
N LEU A 295 -16.70 29.97 -11.88
CA LEU A 295 -15.66 30.08 -12.90
C LEU A 295 -14.29 30.35 -12.28
N THR A 296 -14.22 31.13 -11.21
CA THR A 296 -12.98 31.35 -10.47
C THR A 296 -12.48 30.07 -9.82
N MET A 297 -13.36 29.28 -9.21
CA MET A 297 -13.02 27.96 -8.66
C MET A 297 -12.55 26.99 -9.76
N LEU A 298 -13.25 26.94 -10.89
CA LEU A 298 -12.84 26.13 -12.04
C LEU A 298 -11.46 26.54 -12.57
N ALA A 299 -11.15 27.83 -12.60
CA ALA A 299 -9.84 28.34 -13.02
C ALA A 299 -8.69 27.88 -12.09
N VAL A 300 -9.00 27.48 -10.85
CA VAL A 300 -8.02 26.89 -9.91
C VAL A 300 -7.93 25.37 -10.09
N PHE A 301 -9.06 24.67 -10.19
CA PHE A 301 -9.06 23.20 -10.20
C PHE A 301 -8.78 22.58 -11.58
N LEU A 302 -9.16 23.21 -12.70
CA LEU A 302 -8.90 22.68 -14.02
C LEU A 302 -7.40 22.57 -14.35
N PRO A 303 -6.53 23.54 -14.03
CA PRO A 303 -5.09 23.38 -14.25
C PRO A 303 -4.45 22.20 -13.52
N LEU A 304 -5.01 21.79 -12.35
CA LEU A 304 -4.53 20.61 -11.64
C LEU A 304 -4.65 19.32 -12.48
N THR A 305 -5.61 19.31 -13.42
CA THR A 305 -5.78 18.15 -14.32
C THR A 305 -4.69 18.04 -15.39
N MET A 306 -3.91 19.10 -15.60
CA MET A 306 -2.83 19.17 -16.61
C MET A 306 -1.45 18.84 -16.04
N ILE A 307 -1.32 18.65 -14.72
CA ILE A 307 -0.06 18.30 -14.08
C ILE A 307 0.36 16.91 -14.55
N ASN A 308 1.66 16.77 -14.87
CA ASN A 308 2.28 15.52 -15.29
C ASN A 308 3.02 14.83 -14.11
N GLY A 309 3.38 13.55 -14.32
CA GLY A 309 4.09 12.77 -13.32
C GLY A 309 3.20 12.23 -12.21
N MET A 310 3.81 11.79 -11.11
CA MET A 310 3.12 11.16 -9.98
C MET A 310 2.10 12.10 -9.32
N ALA A 311 2.47 13.37 -9.13
CA ALA A 311 1.55 14.39 -8.64
C ALA A 311 0.33 14.57 -9.55
N GLY A 312 0.52 14.46 -10.87
CA GLY A 312 -0.57 14.54 -11.86
C GLY A 312 -1.59 13.41 -11.72
N VAL A 313 -1.17 12.19 -11.36
CA VAL A 313 -2.09 11.07 -11.12
C VAL A 313 -3.04 11.40 -9.95
N LEU A 314 -2.50 12.02 -8.88
CA LEU A 314 -3.26 12.40 -7.70
C LEU A 314 -4.19 13.59 -7.98
N PHE A 315 -3.66 14.67 -8.50
CA PHE A 315 -4.39 15.93 -8.66
C PHE A 315 -5.36 15.94 -9.84
N ARG A 316 -5.13 15.13 -10.88
CA ARG A 316 -6.04 15.03 -12.03
C ARG A 316 -7.42 14.56 -11.64
N GLN A 317 -7.50 13.52 -10.79
CA GLN A 317 -8.79 13.00 -10.33
C GLN A 317 -9.51 14.00 -9.43
N LEU A 318 -8.78 14.64 -8.50
CA LEU A 318 -9.30 15.70 -7.65
C LEU A 318 -9.84 16.86 -8.47
N GLY A 319 -9.06 17.36 -9.44
CA GLY A 319 -9.44 18.49 -10.28
C GLY A 319 -10.76 18.25 -11.05
N TRP A 320 -10.91 17.06 -11.66
CA TRP A 320 -12.14 16.73 -12.38
C TRP A 320 -13.34 16.56 -11.47
N ILE A 321 -13.22 15.82 -10.36
CA ILE A 321 -14.34 15.57 -9.44
C ILE A 321 -14.86 16.88 -8.87
N VAL A 322 -13.97 17.73 -8.33
CA VAL A 322 -14.36 19.01 -7.75
C VAL A 322 -14.98 19.92 -8.82
N SER A 323 -14.39 19.99 -10.02
CA SER A 323 -14.94 20.82 -11.11
C SER A 323 -16.37 20.42 -11.48
N ILE A 324 -16.65 19.13 -11.60
CA ILE A 324 -17.97 18.62 -11.94
C ILE A 324 -18.97 18.89 -10.83
N ILE A 325 -18.59 18.66 -9.57
CA ILE A 325 -19.43 18.94 -8.42
C ILE A 325 -19.80 20.43 -8.39
N MET A 326 -18.84 21.31 -8.62
CA MET A 326 -19.06 22.77 -8.63
C MET A 326 -20.01 23.19 -9.76
N ILE A 327 -19.85 22.66 -10.96
CA ILE A 327 -20.76 22.94 -12.09
C ILE A 327 -22.20 22.51 -11.74
N VAL A 328 -22.36 21.28 -11.24
CA VAL A 328 -23.70 20.76 -10.87
C VAL A 328 -24.29 21.53 -9.69
N SER A 329 -23.47 21.90 -8.70
CA SER A 329 -23.88 22.74 -7.57
C SER A 329 -24.42 24.09 -8.04
N THR A 330 -23.72 24.76 -8.93
CA THR A 330 -24.13 26.06 -9.48
C THR A 330 -25.43 25.95 -10.25
N ILE A 331 -25.60 24.91 -11.08
CA ILE A 331 -26.88 24.64 -11.77
C ILE A 331 -27.99 24.42 -10.73
N GLY A 332 -27.73 23.63 -9.69
CA GLY A 332 -28.67 23.41 -8.59
C GLY A 332 -29.01 24.70 -7.83
N ALA A 333 -28.00 25.52 -7.56
CA ALA A 333 -28.19 26.82 -6.88
C ALA A 333 -29.06 27.78 -7.69
N LEU A 334 -28.91 27.78 -9.00
CA LEU A 334 -29.69 28.70 -9.87
C LEU A 334 -31.05 28.14 -10.33
N THR A 335 -31.31 26.83 -10.16
CA THR A 335 -32.56 26.20 -10.60
C THR A 335 -33.34 25.57 -9.45
N LEU A 336 -32.75 24.63 -8.73
CA LEU A 336 -33.40 23.85 -7.68
C LEU A 336 -33.73 24.74 -6.46
N ILE A 337 -32.76 25.54 -6.00
CA ILE A 337 -32.95 26.39 -4.81
C ILE A 337 -34.06 27.42 -5.01
N PRO A 338 -34.11 28.23 -6.07
CA PRO A 338 -35.21 29.15 -6.28
C PRO A 338 -36.57 28.46 -6.34
N MET A 339 -36.63 27.28 -6.99
CA MET A 339 -37.86 26.49 -7.06
C MET A 339 -38.32 26.07 -5.65
N LEU A 340 -37.41 25.49 -4.84
CA LEU A 340 -37.73 25.06 -3.47
C LEU A 340 -38.06 26.25 -2.56
N CYS A 341 -37.36 27.38 -2.70
CA CYS A 341 -37.64 28.60 -1.96
C CYS A 341 -39.05 29.12 -2.26
N SER A 342 -39.48 29.10 -3.53
CA SER A 342 -40.80 29.53 -3.94
C SER A 342 -41.95 28.73 -3.32
N GLN A 343 -41.70 27.46 -3.01
CA GLN A 343 -42.69 26.52 -2.45
C GLN A 343 -42.63 26.43 -0.93
N MET A 344 -41.44 26.42 -0.34
CA MET A 344 -41.24 26.10 1.08
C MET A 344 -41.04 27.32 1.98
N LEU A 345 -40.51 28.45 1.44
CA LEU A 345 -40.30 29.65 2.24
C LEU A 345 -41.60 30.43 2.38
N ARG A 346 -41.94 30.80 3.61
CA ARG A 346 -43.07 31.63 3.97
C ARG A 346 -42.63 32.66 5.01
N LEU A 347 -43.25 33.85 4.99
CA LEU A 347 -43.13 34.80 6.07
C LEU A 347 -43.73 34.18 7.34
N ASN A 348 -42.92 33.81 8.29
CA ASN A 348 -43.37 33.31 9.59
C ASN A 348 -42.99 34.37 10.65
N PRO A 349 -43.95 35.17 11.15
CA PRO A 349 -43.66 36.18 12.15
C PRO A 349 -43.42 35.65 13.57
N HIS A 350 -43.72 34.36 13.82
CA HIS A 350 -43.60 33.78 15.16
C HIS A 350 -42.34 32.91 15.27
N LYS A 351 -41.32 33.46 15.95
CA LYS A 351 -40.15 32.63 16.43
C LYS A 351 -40.63 31.83 17.64
N GLY A 352 -40.56 30.50 17.56
CA GLY A 352 -40.91 29.63 18.69
C GLY A 352 -40.05 29.92 19.93
N LYS A 353 -40.60 29.80 21.14
CA LYS A 353 -39.88 30.06 22.40
C LYS A 353 -38.58 29.23 22.53
N PHE A 354 -38.57 28.00 22.04
CA PHE A 354 -37.42 27.11 22.03
C PHE A 354 -36.28 27.62 21.10
N GLN A 355 -36.65 28.16 19.96
CA GLN A 355 -35.76 28.79 18.99
C GLN A 355 -35.11 30.05 19.56
N GLN A 356 -35.85 30.87 20.32
CA GLN A 356 -35.33 32.06 21.00
C GLN A 356 -34.35 31.70 22.12
N LEU A 357 -34.56 30.57 22.81
CA LEU A 357 -33.69 30.16 23.90
C LEU A 357 -32.30 29.71 23.40
N ILE A 358 -32.24 28.94 22.30
CA ILE A 358 -30.99 28.40 21.74
C ILE A 358 -30.27 29.43 20.86
N LEU A 359 -30.99 30.12 20.00
CA LEU A 359 -30.42 31.09 19.05
C LEU A 359 -30.20 32.49 19.65
N GLY A 360 -30.86 32.81 20.78
CA GLY A 360 -30.72 34.11 21.43
C GLY A 360 -29.30 34.51 21.84
N PRO A 361 -28.55 33.62 22.52
CA PRO A 361 -27.13 33.89 22.86
C PRO A 361 -26.24 34.00 21.61
N PHE A 362 -26.52 33.17 20.59
CA PHE A 362 -25.77 33.18 19.34
C PHE A 362 -26.02 34.45 18.53
N HIS A 363 -27.25 34.91 18.43
CA HIS A 363 -27.58 36.20 17.77
C HIS A 363 -26.93 37.38 18.48
N ARG A 364 -26.90 37.42 19.83
CA ARG A 364 -26.16 38.47 20.57
C ARG A 364 -24.67 38.46 20.27
N PHE A 365 -24.08 37.26 20.12
CA PHE A 365 -22.69 37.14 19.70
C PHE A 365 -22.49 37.67 18.28
N LEU A 366 -23.38 37.35 17.34
CA LEU A 366 -23.35 37.89 15.98
C LEU A 366 -23.51 39.42 15.95
N ASP A 367 -24.45 39.97 16.71
CA ASP A 367 -24.65 41.44 16.83
C ASP A 367 -23.39 42.14 17.39
N TRP A 368 -22.73 41.51 18.36
CA TRP A 368 -21.46 42.00 18.90
C TRP A 368 -20.35 41.97 17.85
N LEU A 369 -20.25 40.84 17.11
CA LEU A 369 -19.29 40.66 16.02
C LEU A 369 -19.49 41.65 14.91
N ASP A 370 -20.74 41.89 14.51
CA ASP A 370 -21.12 42.87 13.49
C ASP A 370 -20.75 44.31 13.92
N GLY A 371 -21.02 44.65 15.19
CA GLY A 371 -20.56 45.90 15.76
C GLY A 371 -19.03 46.05 15.82
N ALA A 372 -18.30 44.97 16.11
CA ALA A 372 -16.83 44.98 16.09
C ALA A 372 -16.30 45.13 14.66
N TYR A 373 -16.86 44.37 13.71
CA TYR A 373 -16.52 44.46 12.30
C TYR A 373 -16.77 45.84 11.73
N GLY A 374 -17.93 46.42 12.02
CA GLY A 374 -18.26 47.78 11.58
C GLY A 374 -17.28 48.86 12.10
N ARG A 375 -16.81 48.73 13.34
CA ARG A 375 -15.78 49.62 13.88
C ARG A 375 -14.44 49.45 13.15
N MET A 376 -14.03 48.16 12.93
CA MET A 376 -12.80 47.85 12.22
C MET A 376 -12.85 48.34 10.76
N LEU A 377 -13.95 48.12 10.07
CA LEU A 377 -14.16 48.56 8.70
C LEU A 377 -14.07 50.08 8.57
N ASN A 378 -14.75 50.82 9.48
CA ASN A 378 -14.69 52.27 9.53
C ASN A 378 -13.26 52.79 9.79
N TRP A 379 -12.49 52.12 10.65
CA TRP A 379 -11.09 52.45 10.89
C TRP A 379 -10.23 52.18 9.64
N CYS A 380 -10.42 51.05 8.97
CA CYS A 380 -9.74 50.71 7.73
C CYS A 380 -10.03 51.71 6.61
N ALA A 381 -11.32 52.07 6.45
CA ALA A 381 -11.76 53.04 5.44
C ALA A 381 -11.18 54.43 5.67
N ARG A 382 -11.09 54.86 6.93
CA ARG A 382 -10.49 56.17 7.31
C ARG A 382 -8.98 56.16 7.16
N ASN A 383 -8.29 55.02 7.43
CA ASN A 383 -6.85 54.91 7.44
C ASN A 383 -6.32 54.01 6.31
N ARG A 384 -6.86 54.13 5.09
CA ARG A 384 -6.57 53.25 3.94
C ARG A 384 -5.07 52.99 3.68
N ARG A 385 -4.22 54.03 3.77
CA ARG A 385 -2.74 53.88 3.58
C ARG A 385 -2.11 53.03 4.68
N LYS A 386 -2.48 53.24 5.94
CA LYS A 386 -1.98 52.44 7.06
C LYS A 386 -2.44 50.99 6.98
N THR A 387 -3.69 50.75 6.58
CA THR A 387 -4.28 49.43 6.39
C THR A 387 -3.53 48.66 5.30
N ILE A 388 -3.29 49.28 4.14
CA ILE A 388 -2.53 48.66 3.04
C ILE A 388 -1.09 48.34 3.47
N PHE A 389 -0.42 49.33 4.12
CA PHE A 389 0.95 49.09 4.62
C PHE A 389 1.02 47.97 5.66
N MET A 390 0.07 47.91 6.61
CA MET A 390 0.01 46.89 7.64
C MET A 390 -0.29 45.51 7.05
N ALA A 391 -1.21 45.43 6.06
CA ALA A 391 -1.51 44.18 5.35
C ALA A 391 -0.27 43.69 4.58
N PHE A 392 0.43 44.58 3.89
CA PHE A 392 1.64 44.25 3.13
C PHE A 392 2.81 43.85 4.05
N ALA A 393 2.99 44.57 5.18
CA ALA A 393 4.01 44.24 6.17
C ALA A 393 3.74 42.88 6.83
N PHE A 394 2.48 42.57 7.15
CA PHE A 394 2.06 41.27 7.67
C PHE A 394 2.30 40.15 6.64
N PHE A 395 1.94 40.38 5.37
CA PHE A 395 2.20 39.44 4.29
C PHE A 395 3.70 39.14 4.15
N LEU A 396 4.56 40.18 4.13
CA LEU A 396 6.01 40.04 4.08
C LEU A 396 6.56 39.24 5.28
N LEU A 397 6.09 39.53 6.47
CA LEU A 397 6.49 38.85 7.69
C LEU A 397 6.14 37.34 7.63
N VAL A 398 4.92 37.00 7.15
CA VAL A 398 4.51 35.61 6.99
C VAL A 398 5.33 34.89 5.92
N VAL A 399 5.57 35.54 4.77
CA VAL A 399 6.34 34.93 3.67
C VAL A 399 7.80 34.71 4.07
N ILE A 400 8.44 35.70 4.68
CA ILE A 400 9.85 35.59 5.10
C ILE A 400 9.98 34.65 6.29
N GLY A 401 9.14 34.79 7.31
CA GLY A 401 9.17 33.94 8.50
C GLY A 401 8.75 32.50 8.21
N GLY A 402 7.69 32.31 7.42
CA GLY A 402 7.22 30.99 7.02
C GLY A 402 8.20 30.28 6.09
N GLY A 403 8.71 30.99 5.07
CA GLY A 403 9.67 30.42 4.14
C GLY A 403 10.98 29.97 4.78
N ALA A 404 11.39 30.61 5.89
CA ALA A 404 12.60 30.21 6.62
C ALA A 404 12.40 29.06 7.61
N LEU A 405 11.17 28.86 8.09
CA LEU A 405 10.85 27.88 9.16
C LEU A 405 10.20 26.61 8.63
N VAL A 406 9.54 26.64 7.48
CA VAL A 406 8.81 25.51 6.92
C VAL A 406 9.76 24.59 6.15
N LYS A 407 9.85 23.35 6.60
CA LYS A 407 10.56 22.28 5.88
C LYS A 407 9.72 21.82 4.67
N THR A 408 10.40 21.44 3.58
CA THR A 408 9.75 20.95 2.36
C THR A 408 9.89 19.43 2.30
N GLU A 409 8.76 18.74 2.24
CA GLU A 409 8.67 17.29 2.07
C GLU A 409 7.69 17.01 0.93
N PHE A 410 7.93 15.95 0.16
CA PHE A 410 7.02 15.60 -0.94
C PHE A 410 5.76 14.90 -0.41
N PHE A 411 5.94 13.94 0.50
CA PHE A 411 4.86 13.34 1.28
C PHE A 411 5.21 13.40 2.77
N PRO A 412 4.26 13.75 3.63
CA PRO A 412 4.50 13.69 5.06
C PRO A 412 4.69 12.24 5.50
N ALA A 413 5.56 12.05 6.47
CA ALA A 413 5.79 10.77 7.10
C ALA A 413 4.47 10.25 7.70
N SER A 414 4.04 9.06 7.28
CA SER A 414 2.82 8.42 7.75
C SER A 414 3.13 7.23 8.64
N ASP A 415 2.35 7.09 9.71
CA ASP A 415 2.45 5.96 10.61
C ASP A 415 1.40 4.91 10.23
N ASN A 416 1.86 3.86 9.54
CA ASN A 416 1.03 2.73 9.10
C ASN A 416 1.22 1.47 9.95
N GLY A 417 1.95 1.57 11.08
CA GLY A 417 2.18 0.47 12.00
C GLY A 417 3.09 -0.65 11.47
N ARG A 418 3.84 -0.42 10.40
CA ARG A 418 4.71 -1.44 9.79
C ARG A 418 6.17 -1.04 9.89
N ILE A 419 7.02 -2.02 10.23
CA ILE A 419 8.46 -1.88 10.25
C ILE A 419 9.06 -2.99 9.40
N SER A 420 9.98 -2.63 8.49
CA SER A 420 10.80 -3.59 7.76
C SER A 420 12.24 -3.46 8.24
N ILE A 421 12.83 -4.58 8.61
CA ILE A 421 14.23 -4.64 9.03
C ILE A 421 14.96 -5.65 8.13
N THR A 422 16.02 -5.20 7.52
CA THR A 422 16.96 -6.08 6.81
C THR A 422 18.25 -6.11 7.60
N VAL A 423 18.77 -7.31 7.85
CA VAL A 423 20.02 -7.52 8.59
C VAL A 423 20.91 -8.44 7.76
N GLU A 424 22.18 -8.07 7.64
CA GLU A 424 23.19 -8.83 6.91
C GLU A 424 24.38 -9.12 7.82
N LEU A 425 24.76 -10.41 7.82
CA LEU A 425 25.96 -10.91 8.46
C LEU A 425 27.11 -10.93 7.44
N PRO A 426 28.36 -11.18 7.86
CA PRO A 426 29.47 -11.32 6.94
C PRO A 426 29.19 -12.38 5.86
N MET A 427 29.58 -12.08 4.62
CA MET A 427 29.43 -12.98 3.48
C MET A 427 30.03 -14.36 3.77
N GLY A 428 29.31 -15.40 3.40
CA GLY A 428 29.73 -16.78 3.66
C GLY A 428 29.32 -17.33 5.04
N THR A 429 28.57 -16.56 5.83
CA THR A 429 27.96 -17.09 7.07
C THR A 429 27.00 -18.22 6.75
N ARG A 430 27.07 -19.31 7.51
CA ARG A 430 26.18 -20.47 7.34
C ARG A 430 24.76 -20.12 7.77
N GLN A 431 23.78 -20.66 7.06
CA GLN A 431 22.36 -20.42 7.28
C GLN A 431 21.92 -20.74 8.72
N GLU A 432 22.48 -21.77 9.36
CA GLU A 432 22.10 -22.11 10.73
C GLU A 432 22.45 -21.00 11.73
N ILE A 433 23.58 -20.30 11.52
CA ILE A 433 24.03 -19.21 12.39
C ILE A 433 23.09 -18.00 12.18
N THR A 434 22.73 -17.72 10.93
CA THR A 434 21.79 -16.65 10.58
C THR A 434 20.41 -16.91 11.18
N ARG A 435 19.93 -18.15 11.10
CA ARG A 435 18.66 -18.58 11.68
C ARG A 435 18.63 -18.44 13.19
N ASP A 436 19.69 -18.92 13.89
CA ASP A 436 19.75 -18.86 15.34
C ASP A 436 19.74 -17.40 15.84
N LEU A 437 20.46 -16.50 15.17
CA LEU A 437 20.41 -15.07 15.45
C LEU A 437 19.04 -14.46 15.12
N ALA A 438 18.43 -14.87 14.02
CA ALA A 438 17.09 -14.39 13.65
C ALA A 438 16.05 -14.73 14.73
N LEU A 439 16.08 -15.95 15.27
CA LEU A 439 15.18 -16.38 16.34
C LEU A 439 15.46 -15.66 17.66
N GLU A 440 16.74 -15.41 17.99
CA GLU A 440 17.14 -14.62 19.15
C GLU A 440 16.59 -13.19 19.06
N LEU A 441 16.73 -12.54 17.89
CA LEU A 441 16.21 -11.19 17.65
C LEU A 441 14.68 -11.15 17.73
N VAL A 442 13.97 -12.14 17.18
CA VAL A 442 12.50 -12.26 17.32
C VAL A 442 12.11 -12.32 18.79
N ASP A 443 12.75 -13.18 19.59
CA ASP A 443 12.46 -13.34 21.01
C ASP A 443 12.75 -12.03 21.78
N LYS A 444 13.87 -11.36 21.51
CA LYS A 444 14.21 -10.05 22.07
C LYS A 444 13.17 -8.99 21.72
N PHE A 445 12.78 -8.89 20.44
CA PHE A 445 11.81 -7.91 19.98
C PHE A 445 10.42 -8.13 20.57
N MET A 446 9.93 -9.37 20.56
CA MET A 446 8.62 -9.71 21.14
C MET A 446 8.55 -9.45 22.65
N LYS A 447 9.66 -9.60 23.37
CA LYS A 447 9.72 -9.31 24.83
C LYS A 447 9.85 -7.82 25.13
N LYS A 448 10.64 -7.09 24.35
CA LYS A 448 10.95 -5.68 24.60
C LYS A 448 9.88 -4.72 24.09
N TYR A 449 9.19 -5.09 23.01
CA TYR A 449 8.21 -4.25 22.32
C TYR A 449 6.82 -4.90 22.38
N PRO A 450 6.04 -4.64 23.44
CA PRO A 450 4.71 -5.23 23.60
C PRO A 450 3.71 -4.79 22.52
N GLU A 451 4.00 -3.73 21.78
CA GLU A 451 3.20 -3.23 20.67
C GLU A 451 3.27 -4.14 19.43
N ILE A 452 4.21 -5.08 19.38
CA ILE A 452 4.34 -5.99 18.24
C ILE A 452 3.19 -6.99 18.26
N VAL A 453 2.34 -6.90 17.23
CA VAL A 453 1.25 -7.85 16.98
C VAL A 453 1.77 -9.08 16.24
N THR A 454 2.58 -8.87 15.20
CA THR A 454 3.21 -9.95 14.43
C THR A 454 4.63 -9.59 14.07
N CYS A 455 5.52 -10.57 14.21
CA CYS A 455 6.90 -10.50 13.78
C CYS A 455 7.19 -11.68 12.83
N ASN A 456 7.29 -11.37 11.54
CA ASN A 456 7.63 -12.34 10.52
C ASN A 456 9.09 -12.13 10.12
N VAL A 457 9.89 -13.19 10.16
CA VAL A 457 11.27 -13.17 9.69
C VAL A 457 11.45 -14.22 8.61
N SER A 458 12.13 -13.86 7.53
CA SER A 458 12.58 -14.78 6.50
C SER A 458 14.09 -14.67 6.32
N GLU A 459 14.74 -15.80 6.20
CA GLU A 459 16.18 -15.92 6.05
C GLU A 459 16.54 -16.99 4.99
N GLY A 460 17.75 -16.95 4.45
CA GLY A 460 18.25 -17.90 3.48
C GLY A 460 18.21 -17.44 2.03
N ALA A 461 18.69 -18.30 1.14
CA ALA A 461 18.76 -18.03 -0.28
C ALA A 461 17.39 -18.23 -0.96
N SER A 462 17.12 -17.40 -1.95
CA SER A 462 15.96 -17.56 -2.82
C SER A 462 16.15 -18.75 -3.76
N SER A 463 15.14 -19.58 -3.95
CA SER A 463 15.18 -20.69 -4.91
C SER A 463 15.17 -20.18 -6.36
N SER A 464 15.52 -21.03 -7.32
CA SER A 464 15.47 -20.73 -8.75
C SER A 464 14.04 -20.42 -9.26
N SER A 465 13.02 -20.81 -8.49
CA SER A 465 11.60 -20.57 -8.74
C SER A 465 11.02 -19.41 -7.92
N ALA A 466 11.88 -18.56 -7.34
CA ALA A 466 11.46 -17.44 -6.51
C ALA A 466 10.47 -16.51 -7.20
N SER A 467 9.46 -16.09 -6.46
CA SER A 467 8.52 -15.06 -6.91
C SER A 467 9.21 -13.69 -7.03
N ALA A 468 8.65 -12.78 -7.83
CA ALA A 468 9.16 -11.42 -7.96
C ALA A 468 9.26 -10.70 -6.61
N PHE A 469 8.41 -11.04 -5.64
CA PHE A 469 8.46 -10.51 -4.28
C PHE A 469 9.67 -11.03 -3.50
N GLU A 470 10.01 -12.32 -3.64
CA GLU A 470 11.20 -12.91 -3.01
C GLU A 470 12.49 -12.34 -3.58
N MET A 471 12.50 -12.02 -4.88
CA MET A 471 13.64 -11.38 -5.54
C MET A 471 13.90 -9.94 -5.06
N MET A 472 12.89 -9.28 -4.51
CA MET A 472 13.03 -7.93 -3.93
C MET A 472 13.58 -7.94 -2.50
N GLN A 473 13.65 -9.09 -1.84
CA GLN A 473 14.23 -9.21 -0.50
C GLN A 473 15.69 -9.58 -0.60
N SER A 474 16.49 -9.16 0.40
CA SER A 474 17.89 -9.62 0.52
C SER A 474 17.96 -11.14 0.47
N SER A 475 18.82 -11.66 -0.39
CA SER A 475 18.94 -13.09 -0.68
C SER A 475 20.35 -13.55 -0.37
N GLY A 476 20.47 -14.64 0.38
CA GLY A 476 21.73 -15.22 0.76
C GLY A 476 21.64 -15.91 2.12
N THR A 477 22.56 -16.82 2.38
CA THR A 477 22.62 -17.55 3.66
C THR A 477 22.97 -16.64 4.84
N HIS A 478 23.48 -15.44 4.57
CA HIS A 478 23.94 -14.43 5.53
C HIS A 478 22.90 -13.33 5.77
N ALA A 479 21.80 -13.31 5.00
CA ALA A 479 20.81 -12.25 5.05
C ALA A 479 19.49 -12.69 5.70
N MET A 480 18.88 -11.80 6.48
CA MET A 480 17.56 -11.98 7.07
C MET A 480 16.72 -10.72 6.95
N SER A 481 15.42 -10.89 6.75
CA SER A 481 14.45 -9.79 6.61
C SER A 481 13.30 -9.98 7.58
N PHE A 482 13.04 -8.93 8.38
CA PHE A 482 11.91 -8.91 9.31
C PHE A 482 10.81 -8.01 8.75
N ASN A 483 9.58 -8.47 8.85
CA ASN A 483 8.38 -7.67 8.61
C ASN A 483 7.55 -7.67 9.91
N ILE A 484 7.52 -6.53 10.56
CA ILE A 484 6.92 -6.37 11.87
C ILE A 484 5.67 -5.50 11.73
N ASN A 485 4.58 -5.91 12.36
CA ASN A 485 3.35 -5.14 12.48
C ASN A 485 3.14 -4.78 13.96
N ILE A 486 3.04 -3.48 14.24
CA ILE A 486 2.86 -2.93 15.59
C ILE A 486 1.43 -2.41 15.83
N GLY A 487 0.48 -2.79 14.99
CA GLY A 487 -0.93 -2.39 15.13
C GLY A 487 -1.21 -0.93 14.77
N SER A 488 -2.41 -0.49 15.12
CA SER A 488 -2.89 0.88 14.86
C SER A 488 -2.25 1.91 15.78
N VAL A 489 -2.21 3.16 15.35
CA VAL A 489 -1.74 4.30 16.17
C VAL A 489 -2.55 4.45 17.46
N GLU A 490 -3.85 4.12 17.42
CA GLU A 490 -4.77 4.25 18.55
C GLU A 490 -4.53 3.23 19.66
N ASP A 491 -3.92 2.07 19.32
CA ASP A 491 -3.73 0.94 20.24
C ASP A 491 -2.37 0.94 20.95
N ARG A 492 -1.51 1.94 20.70
CA ARG A 492 -0.14 1.96 21.21
C ARG A 492 0.27 3.31 21.80
N GLU A 493 1.16 3.26 22.77
CA GLU A 493 1.68 4.46 23.45
C GLU A 493 2.85 5.09 22.67
N ARG A 494 3.70 4.27 22.04
CA ARG A 494 4.91 4.74 21.35
C ARG A 494 4.68 4.88 19.84
N GLY A 495 5.25 5.93 19.25
CA GLY A 495 5.20 6.18 17.81
C GLY A 495 6.06 5.21 17.00
N LEU A 496 5.68 4.97 15.73
CA LEU A 496 6.41 4.10 14.79
C LEU A 496 7.89 4.46 14.68
N TYR A 497 8.19 5.75 14.52
CA TYR A 497 9.57 6.24 14.34
C TYR A 497 10.42 6.10 15.60
N GLU A 498 9.80 6.27 16.77
CA GLU A 498 10.45 6.06 18.07
C GLU A 498 10.85 4.59 18.25
N ILE A 499 9.93 3.67 17.94
CA ILE A 499 10.20 2.22 17.99
C ILE A 499 11.30 1.86 16.99
N CYS A 500 11.29 2.40 15.78
CA CYS A 500 12.35 2.18 14.80
C CYS A 500 13.72 2.66 15.30
N ASP A 501 13.79 3.83 15.92
CA ASP A 501 15.04 4.35 16.49
C ASP A 501 15.56 3.49 17.66
N MET A 502 14.66 2.99 18.50
CA MET A 502 15.02 2.03 19.55
C MET A 502 15.52 0.70 18.98
N MET A 503 14.87 0.17 17.92
CA MET A 503 15.32 -1.06 17.25
C MET A 503 16.67 -0.88 16.56
N ARG A 504 16.96 0.29 15.97
CA ARG A 504 18.29 0.61 15.43
C ARG A 504 19.37 0.54 16.49
N ASN A 505 19.11 1.09 17.69
CA ASN A 505 20.04 1.02 18.81
C ASN A 505 20.24 -0.41 19.28
N ASP A 506 19.17 -1.21 19.37
CA ASP A 506 19.26 -2.61 19.77
C ASP A 506 20.06 -3.48 18.80
N LEU A 507 19.92 -3.25 17.48
CA LEU A 507 20.68 -3.96 16.46
C LEU A 507 22.15 -3.54 16.44
N ALA A 508 22.46 -2.29 16.75
CA ALA A 508 23.83 -1.79 16.85
C ALA A 508 24.63 -2.41 18.01
N GLU A 509 23.97 -3.02 18.99
CA GLU A 509 24.62 -3.75 20.09
C GLU A 509 25.22 -5.09 19.68
N TYR A 510 24.83 -5.64 18.51
CA TYR A 510 25.27 -6.94 18.04
C TYR A 510 26.52 -6.81 17.15
N PRO A 511 27.71 -7.18 17.63
CA PRO A 511 28.96 -7.02 16.87
C PRO A 511 29.07 -7.97 15.67
N GLN A 512 28.25 -9.03 15.61
CA GLN A 512 28.21 -9.98 14.50
C GLN A 512 27.40 -9.48 13.30
N ILE A 513 26.62 -8.42 13.47
CA ILE A 513 25.85 -7.80 12.39
C ILE A 513 26.79 -6.87 11.61
N MET A 514 26.95 -7.16 10.31
CA MET A 514 27.78 -6.33 9.42
C MET A 514 27.01 -5.08 9.00
N THR A 515 25.79 -5.27 8.51
CA THR A 515 24.91 -4.21 8.03
C THR A 515 23.47 -4.47 8.46
N PHE A 516 22.75 -3.42 8.82
CA PHE A 516 21.32 -3.54 9.04
C PHE A 516 20.60 -2.30 8.51
N GLN A 517 19.34 -2.43 8.18
CA GLN A 517 18.48 -1.34 7.75
C GLN A 517 17.12 -1.45 8.43
N VAL A 518 16.66 -0.38 9.07
CA VAL A 518 15.33 -0.30 9.70
C VAL A 518 14.52 0.76 8.97
N ILE A 519 13.46 0.34 8.30
CA ILE A 519 12.57 1.21 7.50
C ILE A 519 11.20 1.28 8.17
N ALA A 520 10.78 2.49 8.52
CA ALA A 520 9.41 2.76 8.95
C ALA A 520 8.47 2.76 7.74
N GLY A 521 7.31 2.11 7.85
CA GLY A 521 6.33 2.07 6.77
C GLY A 521 6.36 0.80 5.91
N GLY A 522 7.30 -0.11 6.14
CA GLY A 522 7.46 -1.36 5.41
C GLY A 522 8.17 -1.19 4.07
N GLN A 523 8.55 -2.33 3.46
CA GLN A 523 9.40 -2.42 2.25
C GLN A 523 8.75 -1.88 0.96
N SER A 524 7.45 -1.69 0.94
CA SER A 524 6.83 -0.94 -0.16
C SER A 524 7.24 0.51 -0.03
N GLY A 525 8.12 0.99 -0.89
CA GLY A 525 8.48 2.39 -1.08
C GLY A 525 7.25 3.27 -1.37
N GLY A 526 6.22 3.07 -0.53
CA GLY A 526 4.98 3.80 -0.53
C GLY A 526 5.25 5.24 -0.17
N MET A 527 4.48 6.11 -0.72
CA MET A 527 4.41 7.54 -0.48
C MET A 527 4.44 7.81 1.03
N GLY A 528 5.57 8.24 1.59
CA GLY A 528 5.71 8.61 3.00
C GLY A 528 6.71 7.81 3.85
N GLY A 529 7.61 7.03 3.23
CA GLY A 529 8.76 6.42 3.91
C GLY A 529 9.85 7.45 4.27
N GLU A 530 10.85 7.01 5.05
CA GLU A 530 12.03 7.83 5.34
C GLU A 530 12.73 8.21 4.02
N ALA A 531 13.11 9.50 3.90
CA ALA A 531 13.80 9.99 2.70
C ALA A 531 15.19 9.36 2.61
N THR A 532 15.49 8.72 1.47
CA THR A 532 16.81 8.20 1.13
C THR A 532 17.52 9.14 0.16
N VAL A 533 18.84 9.27 0.32
CA VAL A 533 19.71 9.99 -0.62
C VAL A 533 20.69 8.97 -1.18
N ASP A 534 20.56 8.66 -2.45
CA ASP A 534 21.46 7.74 -3.14
C ASP A 534 22.63 8.51 -3.75
N VAL A 535 23.84 8.07 -3.42
CA VAL A 535 25.09 8.66 -3.95
C VAL A 535 25.83 7.61 -4.74
N GLU A 536 26.01 7.84 -6.02
CA GLU A 536 26.69 6.93 -6.92
C GLU A 536 28.16 7.35 -7.08
N LEU A 537 29.08 6.41 -6.82
CA LEU A 537 30.51 6.59 -6.99
C LEU A 537 30.99 5.78 -8.20
N TYR A 538 31.53 6.46 -9.18
CA TYR A 538 32.06 5.88 -10.42
C TYR A 538 33.57 5.84 -10.40
N GLY A 539 34.18 4.71 -10.77
CA GLY A 539 35.62 4.58 -10.89
C GLY A 539 36.03 3.28 -11.60
N TYR A 540 37.20 3.27 -12.20
CA TYR A 540 37.77 2.08 -12.85
C TYR A 540 38.61 1.20 -11.89
N ASP A 541 39.14 1.80 -10.81
CA ASP A 541 39.89 1.10 -9.78
C ASP A 541 39.01 0.86 -8.57
N PHE A 542 38.71 -0.39 -8.32
CA PHE A 542 37.86 -0.83 -7.20
C PHE A 542 38.42 -0.41 -5.83
N ASN A 543 39.75 -0.54 -5.63
CA ASN A 543 40.37 -0.15 -4.36
C ASN A 543 40.31 1.38 -4.11
N ALA A 544 40.34 2.18 -5.17
CA ALA A 544 40.18 3.62 -5.07
C ALA A 544 38.71 4.00 -4.78
N THR A 545 37.75 3.34 -5.43
CA THR A 545 36.32 3.57 -5.18
C THR A 545 35.91 3.14 -3.78
N ASP A 546 36.45 2.03 -3.24
CA ASP A 546 36.18 1.60 -1.87
C ASP A 546 36.67 2.59 -0.83
N ARG A 547 37.91 3.09 -1.00
CA ARG A 547 38.42 4.15 -0.12
C ARG A 547 37.60 5.41 -0.19
N ALA A 548 37.15 5.79 -1.39
CA ALA A 548 36.27 6.95 -1.57
C ALA A 548 34.89 6.71 -0.90
N ALA A 549 34.30 5.51 -1.04
CA ALA A 549 33.05 5.15 -0.40
C ALA A 549 33.14 5.25 1.13
N LEU A 550 34.21 4.72 1.74
CA LEU A 550 34.44 4.82 3.18
C LEU A 550 34.61 6.27 3.66
N MET A 551 35.28 7.12 2.87
CA MET A 551 35.40 8.55 3.21
C MET A 551 34.04 9.25 3.14
N VAL A 552 33.23 8.96 2.13
CA VAL A 552 31.89 9.50 1.96
C VAL A 552 30.97 9.02 3.09
N GLU A 553 31.03 7.74 3.44
CA GLU A 553 30.29 7.16 4.56
C GLU A 553 30.61 7.90 5.88
N GLN A 554 31.90 8.06 6.21
CA GLN A 554 32.31 8.79 7.41
C GLN A 554 31.85 10.25 7.40
N GLY A 555 31.91 10.89 6.22
CA GLY A 555 31.39 12.24 6.02
C GLY A 555 29.90 12.34 6.31
N PHE A 556 29.11 11.45 5.75
CA PHE A 556 27.65 11.45 5.97
C PHE A 556 27.25 11.12 7.40
N ARG A 557 27.95 10.20 8.07
CA ARG A 557 27.70 9.88 9.49
C ARG A 557 27.88 11.10 10.42
N SER A 558 28.68 12.09 10.00
CA SER A 558 28.92 13.32 10.77
C SER A 558 27.81 14.37 10.58
N ILE A 559 26.90 14.21 9.61
CA ILE A 559 25.85 15.19 9.30
C ILE A 559 24.67 15.01 10.27
N PRO A 560 24.26 16.07 11.02
CA PRO A 560 23.08 15.99 11.86
C PRO A 560 21.82 15.67 11.05
N GLY A 561 21.06 14.63 11.47
CA GLY A 561 19.85 14.20 10.78
C GLY A 561 20.04 12.98 9.88
N VAL A 562 21.24 12.57 9.55
CA VAL A 562 21.52 11.28 8.91
C VAL A 562 21.47 10.20 9.98
N LYS A 563 20.51 9.27 9.85
CA LYS A 563 20.30 8.19 10.80
C LYS A 563 21.12 6.95 10.49
N GLN A 564 21.30 6.67 9.21
CA GLN A 564 22.01 5.48 8.75
C GLN A 564 22.67 5.74 7.39
N VAL A 565 23.86 5.19 7.17
CA VAL A 565 24.56 5.19 5.89
C VAL A 565 24.87 3.74 5.55
N ILE A 566 24.50 3.33 4.34
CA ILE A 566 24.72 1.97 3.84
C ILE A 566 25.59 2.09 2.59
N VAL A 567 26.66 1.29 2.52
CA VAL A 567 27.48 1.14 1.33
C VAL A 567 27.02 -0.15 0.62
N SER A 568 26.53 -0.04 -0.61
CA SER A 568 25.92 -1.15 -1.36
C SER A 568 26.92 -2.14 -1.95
N ARG A 569 28.22 -1.91 -1.78
CA ARG A 569 29.23 -2.83 -2.27
C ARG A 569 29.50 -3.90 -1.24
N ASP A 570 29.20 -5.15 -1.62
CA ASP A 570 29.44 -6.32 -0.80
C ASP A 570 30.90 -6.74 -0.84
N GLU A 571 31.37 -7.31 0.27
CA GLU A 571 32.65 -8.02 0.30
C GLU A 571 32.59 -9.23 -0.63
N TYR A 572 33.79 -9.65 -1.12
CA TYR A 572 33.87 -10.85 -1.94
C TYR A 572 33.46 -12.08 -1.13
N THR A 573 32.61 -12.92 -1.72
CA THR A 573 32.29 -14.22 -1.13
C THR A 573 33.58 -15.07 -1.02
N PRO A 574 33.92 -15.58 0.17
CA PRO A 574 35.04 -16.47 0.29
C PRO A 574 34.86 -17.72 -0.59
N GLU A 575 35.79 -17.96 -1.52
CA GLU A 575 35.74 -19.12 -2.40
C GLU A 575 37.03 -19.92 -2.34
N PHE A 576 36.91 -21.22 -2.47
CA PHE A 576 38.05 -22.08 -2.75
C PHE A 576 38.18 -22.24 -4.25
N GLN A 577 39.30 -21.73 -4.83
CA GLN A 577 39.62 -21.96 -6.22
C GLN A 577 40.39 -23.28 -6.35
N VAL A 578 39.85 -24.16 -7.17
CA VAL A 578 40.52 -25.43 -7.49
C VAL A 578 41.08 -25.35 -8.90
N ASP A 579 42.39 -25.16 -9.00
CA ASP A 579 43.09 -25.13 -10.27
C ASP A 579 43.50 -26.53 -10.66
N PHE A 580 42.94 -27.04 -11.76
CA PHE A 580 43.33 -28.34 -12.30
C PHE A 580 44.54 -28.14 -13.23
N ASP A 581 45.60 -28.87 -12.94
CA ASP A 581 46.73 -28.99 -13.84
C ASP A 581 46.31 -29.85 -15.04
N ARG A 582 46.02 -29.20 -16.17
CA ARG A 582 45.53 -29.87 -17.37
C ARG A 582 46.63 -30.62 -18.14
N GLU A 583 47.89 -30.49 -17.73
CA GLU A 583 49.03 -31.22 -18.34
C GLU A 583 49.30 -32.56 -17.63
N LYS A 584 48.72 -32.78 -16.48
CA LYS A 584 48.75 -34.03 -15.73
C LYS A 584 47.40 -34.72 -15.80
#